data_af0649cfda8c66217fbe3fd1d591b9f6
#
_entry.id   af0649cfda8c66217fbe3fd1d591b9f6
#
_cell.length_a   1.000
_cell.length_b   1.000
_cell.length_c   1.000
_cell.angle_alpha   90.00
_cell.angle_beta   90.00
_cell.angle_gamma   90.00
#
_symmetry.space_group_name_H-M   'P 1'
#
loop_
_entity.id
_entity.type
_entity.pdbx_description
1 polymer ?
#
loop_
_entity_poly.entity_id
_entity_poly.type
_entity_poly.pdbx_seq_one_letter_code
_entity_poly.pdbx_strand_id
1 'polypeptide(L)'
;MITTDELKVQLADYGTAVKDLEEALAIDASRKRVQELEHTMSRPGFYDDAELSKKVFDEVGDLKGKLNRFEKLQGLYDDAETMLVMLDEEYDPDMVPEAEEAVNAVGKAVDELQLMTMLNGEYDHSNAILTFHAGTGGTEAQDWAEMLYRMYNKWAQAHGMTVEVLDYQDGDEAGMKSASMMVKGPNAYGLLKSENGVHRLVRVSPFDAKARRQTSFASLEVMPELDNTIQVDIRPEDIEMQVFRSSGAGGQHINKTSSAVRLIHKPTGVVVSCQTQRSQFQNRDYAMEMLKAKLYQIAKQQHMDKIDDIKGVQNEIAWGHQIRSYVFMPYTMVKDHRTNYETGNVDAVMDGDLDGFIFAYLKAASRGELQDT
;
A
#
# COMPACT_ATOMS: atom_id res chain seq x y z
N MET A 1 11.23 -4.13 37.84
CA MET A 1 12.56 -4.40 37.27
C MET A 1 12.48 -5.77 36.66
N ILE A 2 12.72 -5.85 35.39
CA ILE A 2 12.78 -7.14 34.66
C ILE A 2 14.05 -7.86 35.11
N THR A 3 13.96 -9.13 35.36
CA THR A 3 15.11 -9.96 35.77
C THR A 3 15.88 -10.44 34.54
N THR A 4 17.19 -10.71 34.69
CA THR A 4 18.02 -11.29 33.61
C THR A 4 17.44 -12.58 33.04
N ASP A 5 16.80 -13.39 33.88
CA ASP A 5 16.15 -14.63 33.43
C ASP A 5 14.91 -14.37 32.56
N GLU A 6 14.12 -13.35 32.88
CA GLU A 6 12.99 -12.93 32.02
C GLU A 6 13.46 -12.40 30.65
N LEU A 7 14.55 -11.62 30.61
CA LEU A 7 15.15 -11.15 29.36
C LEU A 7 15.67 -12.33 28.51
N LYS A 8 16.25 -13.37 29.12
CA LYS A 8 16.69 -14.58 28.40
C LYS A 8 15.53 -15.34 27.77
N VAL A 9 14.43 -15.51 28.51
CA VAL A 9 13.23 -16.15 27.97
C VAL A 9 12.68 -15.35 26.79
N GLN A 10 12.60 -14.06 26.94
CA GLN A 10 12.13 -13.16 25.88
C GLN A 10 13.03 -13.20 24.62
N LEU A 11 14.35 -13.18 24.80
CA LEU A 11 15.30 -13.31 23.70
C LEU A 11 15.22 -14.67 22.99
N ALA A 12 15.00 -15.76 23.75
CA ALA A 12 14.82 -17.11 23.19
C ALA A 12 13.55 -17.19 22.31
N ASP A 13 12.46 -16.54 22.72
CA ASP A 13 11.24 -16.44 21.92
C ASP A 13 11.50 -15.67 20.61
N TYR A 14 12.26 -14.57 20.67
CA TYR A 14 12.69 -13.85 19.47
C TYR A 14 13.61 -14.68 18.58
N GLY A 15 14.49 -15.52 19.15
CA GLY A 15 15.34 -16.43 18.39
C GLY A 15 14.55 -17.41 17.51
N THR A 16 13.40 -17.86 17.99
CA THR A 16 12.47 -18.68 17.20
C THR A 16 11.87 -17.85 16.06
N ALA A 17 11.41 -16.63 16.35
CA ALA A 17 10.85 -15.73 15.34
C ALA A 17 11.88 -15.33 14.26
N VAL A 18 13.16 -15.15 14.63
CA VAL A 18 14.24 -14.86 13.66
C VAL A 18 14.43 -16.01 12.67
N LYS A 19 14.39 -17.28 13.14
CA LYS A 19 14.48 -18.46 12.27
C LYS A 19 13.27 -18.59 11.34
N ASP A 20 12.07 -18.37 11.86
CA ASP A 20 10.84 -18.38 11.06
C ASP A 20 10.88 -17.29 9.96
N LEU A 21 11.44 -16.12 10.29
CA LEU A 21 11.64 -15.03 9.34
C LEU A 21 12.69 -15.34 8.28
N GLU A 22 13.78 -16.02 8.64
CA GLU A 22 14.82 -16.46 7.69
C GLU A 22 14.22 -17.37 6.61
N GLU A 23 13.36 -18.31 7.01
CA GLU A 23 12.65 -19.21 6.10
C GLU A 23 11.59 -18.46 5.29
N ALA A 24 10.73 -17.67 5.94
CA ALA A 24 9.64 -16.92 5.28
C ALA A 24 10.16 -15.92 4.25
N LEU A 25 11.27 -15.26 4.54
CA LEU A 25 11.93 -14.34 3.64
C LEU A 25 12.81 -15.04 2.59
N ALA A 26 12.99 -16.35 2.67
CA ALA A 26 13.86 -17.14 1.81
C ALA A 26 15.27 -16.51 1.65
N ILE A 27 15.90 -16.18 2.77
CA ILE A 27 17.16 -15.40 2.83
C ILE A 27 18.26 -16.08 2.02
N ASP A 28 18.44 -17.38 2.14
CA ASP A 28 19.45 -18.14 1.38
C ASP A 28 19.21 -18.13 -0.13
N ALA A 29 17.94 -18.23 -0.55
CA ALA A 29 17.59 -18.13 -1.97
C ALA A 29 17.83 -16.70 -2.49
N SER A 30 17.51 -15.68 -1.69
CA SER A 30 17.75 -14.28 -1.99
C SER A 30 19.25 -13.98 -2.15
N ARG A 31 20.11 -14.53 -1.28
CA ARG A 31 21.58 -14.41 -1.40
C ARG A 31 22.11 -15.01 -2.72
N LYS A 32 21.67 -16.23 -3.05
CA LYS A 32 22.05 -16.88 -4.32
C LYS A 32 21.58 -16.08 -5.53
N ARG A 33 20.34 -15.57 -5.47
CA ARG A 33 19.77 -14.78 -6.56
C ARG A 33 20.50 -13.47 -6.80
N VAL A 34 20.92 -12.77 -5.75
CA VAL A 34 21.76 -11.57 -5.86
C VAL A 34 23.08 -11.90 -6.56
N GLN A 35 23.75 -12.99 -6.19
CA GLN A 35 25.00 -13.41 -6.85
C GLN A 35 24.81 -13.71 -8.34
N GLU A 36 23.70 -14.38 -8.73
CA GLU A 36 23.37 -14.65 -10.14
C GLU A 36 23.14 -13.35 -10.93
N LEU A 37 22.42 -12.41 -10.32
CA LEU A 37 22.12 -11.13 -10.95
C LEU A 37 23.38 -10.27 -11.08
N GLU A 38 24.23 -10.21 -10.07
CA GLU A 38 25.53 -9.52 -10.13
C GLU A 38 26.46 -10.14 -11.18
N HIS A 39 26.45 -11.48 -11.33
CA HIS A 39 27.15 -12.13 -12.42
C HIS A 39 26.56 -11.74 -13.79
N THR A 40 25.25 -11.60 -13.90
CA THR A 40 24.59 -11.15 -15.14
C THR A 40 24.95 -9.70 -15.46
N MET A 41 25.01 -8.81 -14.46
CA MET A 41 25.43 -7.43 -14.61
C MET A 41 26.88 -7.27 -15.05
N SER A 42 27.75 -8.24 -14.73
CA SER A 42 29.15 -8.25 -15.16
C SER A 42 29.40 -8.70 -16.59
N ARG A 43 28.36 -9.18 -17.31
CA ARG A 43 28.50 -9.65 -18.71
C ARG A 43 28.67 -8.48 -19.69
N PRO A 44 29.50 -8.61 -20.71
CA PRO A 44 29.59 -7.62 -21.78
C PRO A 44 28.25 -7.45 -22.48
N GLY A 45 27.84 -6.21 -22.74
CA GLY A 45 26.58 -5.92 -23.42
C GLY A 45 25.34 -5.83 -22.51
N PHE A 46 25.47 -6.05 -21.19
CA PHE A 46 24.34 -5.93 -20.25
C PHE A 46 23.70 -4.54 -20.29
N TYR A 47 24.50 -3.48 -20.40
CA TYR A 47 24.05 -2.09 -20.42
C TYR A 47 23.48 -1.63 -21.78
N ASP A 48 23.58 -2.47 -22.82
CA ASP A 48 23.04 -2.13 -24.15
C ASP A 48 21.49 -2.26 -24.19
N ASP A 49 20.92 -3.04 -23.27
CA ASP A 49 19.47 -3.15 -23.08
C ASP A 49 19.04 -2.42 -21.82
N ALA A 50 18.49 -1.21 -22.00
CA ALA A 50 18.10 -0.32 -20.92
C ALA A 50 16.91 -0.88 -20.09
N GLU A 51 15.97 -1.62 -20.72
CA GLU A 51 14.83 -2.20 -20.00
C GLU A 51 15.25 -3.38 -19.13
N LEU A 52 16.10 -4.28 -19.69
CA LEU A 52 16.65 -5.39 -18.94
C LEU A 52 17.50 -4.90 -17.78
N SER A 53 18.39 -3.93 -18.05
CA SER A 53 19.24 -3.32 -17.02
C SER A 53 18.44 -2.74 -15.88
N LYS A 54 17.38 -1.98 -16.17
CA LYS A 54 16.52 -1.38 -15.15
C LYS A 54 15.87 -2.46 -14.29
N LYS A 55 15.26 -3.49 -14.90
CA LYS A 55 14.61 -4.59 -14.16
C LYS A 55 15.58 -5.33 -13.24
N VAL A 56 16.80 -5.59 -13.72
CA VAL A 56 17.81 -6.27 -12.91
C VAL A 56 18.30 -5.38 -11.76
N PHE A 57 18.48 -4.07 -11.98
CA PHE A 57 18.85 -3.14 -10.91
C PHE A 57 17.76 -3.02 -9.84
N ASP A 58 16.51 -2.93 -10.24
CA ASP A 58 15.36 -2.87 -9.32
C ASP A 58 15.30 -4.16 -8.49
N GLU A 59 15.39 -5.36 -9.14
CA GLU A 59 15.39 -6.66 -8.44
C GLU A 59 16.57 -6.80 -7.45
N VAL A 60 17.79 -6.39 -7.85
CA VAL A 60 18.97 -6.42 -6.97
C VAL A 60 18.80 -5.46 -5.80
N GLY A 61 18.24 -4.26 -6.04
CA GLY A 61 17.97 -3.28 -5.00
C GLY A 61 17.02 -3.82 -3.93
N ASP A 62 15.92 -4.42 -4.34
CA ASP A 62 14.92 -5.01 -3.45
C ASP A 62 15.49 -6.18 -2.63
N LEU A 63 16.19 -7.12 -3.31
CA LEU A 63 16.80 -8.25 -2.64
C LEU A 63 17.89 -7.84 -1.64
N LYS A 64 18.76 -6.89 -1.99
CA LYS A 64 19.78 -6.36 -1.08
C LYS A 64 19.16 -5.61 0.09
N GLY A 65 18.11 -4.82 -0.15
CA GLY A 65 17.36 -4.15 0.91
C GLY A 65 16.79 -5.14 1.92
N LYS A 66 16.21 -6.23 1.44
CA LYS A 66 15.70 -7.34 2.27
C LYS A 66 16.81 -8.03 3.08
N LEU A 67 17.92 -8.39 2.43
CA LEU A 67 19.08 -9.01 3.08
C LEU A 67 19.67 -8.12 4.17
N ASN A 68 19.90 -6.84 3.88
CA ASN A 68 20.45 -5.88 4.85
C ASN A 68 19.59 -5.73 6.11
N ARG A 69 18.26 -5.74 5.96
CA ARG A 69 17.34 -5.66 7.11
C ARG A 69 17.43 -6.91 7.97
N PHE A 70 17.48 -8.08 7.35
CA PHE A 70 17.63 -9.34 8.08
C PHE A 70 19.00 -9.43 8.79
N GLU A 71 20.08 -9.03 8.11
CA GLU A 71 21.42 -8.99 8.72
C GLU A 71 21.50 -8.00 9.89
N LYS A 72 20.80 -6.86 9.79
CA LYS A 72 20.68 -5.93 10.92
C LYS A 72 19.96 -6.55 12.10
N LEU A 73 18.84 -7.26 11.87
CA LEU A 73 18.12 -7.98 12.92
C LEU A 73 19.02 -9.03 13.58
N GLN A 74 19.74 -9.82 12.78
CA GLN A 74 20.64 -10.84 13.29
C GLN A 74 21.76 -10.22 14.13
N GLY A 75 22.36 -9.11 13.69
CA GLY A 75 23.35 -8.37 14.48
C GLY A 75 22.81 -7.90 15.84
N LEU A 76 21.58 -7.33 15.85
CA LEU A 76 20.94 -6.94 17.11
C LEU A 76 20.70 -8.13 18.06
N TYR A 77 20.30 -9.28 17.48
CA TYR A 77 20.10 -10.51 18.25
C TYR A 77 21.41 -11.02 18.86
N ASP A 78 22.47 -11.11 18.07
CA ASP A 78 23.79 -11.57 18.49
C ASP A 78 24.39 -10.64 19.57
N ASP A 79 24.21 -9.32 19.43
CA ASP A 79 24.63 -8.33 20.43
C ASP A 79 23.88 -8.51 21.76
N ALA A 80 22.55 -8.66 21.71
CA ALA A 80 21.73 -8.88 22.90
C ALA A 80 22.06 -10.22 23.59
N GLU A 81 22.29 -11.29 22.82
CA GLU A 81 22.73 -12.59 23.35
C GLU A 81 24.08 -12.47 24.05
N THR A 82 25.04 -11.77 23.44
CA THR A 82 26.36 -11.52 24.00
C THR A 82 26.28 -10.78 25.35
N MET A 83 25.45 -9.72 25.41
CA MET A 83 25.24 -8.97 26.67
C MET A 83 24.65 -9.82 27.77
N LEU A 84 23.66 -10.70 27.47
CA LEU A 84 23.06 -11.57 28.45
C LEU A 84 24.03 -12.68 28.92
N VAL A 85 24.92 -13.16 28.04
CA VAL A 85 25.99 -14.10 28.42
C VAL A 85 27.01 -13.41 29.36
N MET A 86 27.41 -12.18 29.08
CA MET A 86 28.30 -11.42 29.96
C MET A 86 27.69 -11.20 31.36
N LEU A 87 26.39 -10.85 31.43
CA LEU A 87 25.67 -10.70 32.69
C LEU A 87 25.54 -12.02 33.50
N ASP A 88 25.62 -13.16 32.81
CA ASP A 88 25.62 -14.48 33.43
C ASP A 88 26.97 -14.84 34.02
N GLU A 89 28.06 -14.48 33.34
CA GLU A 89 29.41 -14.73 33.81
C GLU A 89 29.80 -13.77 34.95
N GLU A 90 29.45 -12.50 34.84
CA GLU A 90 29.69 -11.46 35.84
C GLU A 90 28.49 -10.52 35.93
N TYR A 91 27.70 -10.67 37.01
CA TYR A 91 26.50 -9.87 37.20
C TYR A 91 26.84 -8.44 37.55
N ASP A 92 26.50 -7.51 36.62
CA ASP A 92 26.62 -6.07 36.80
C ASP A 92 25.23 -5.43 36.73
N PRO A 93 24.71 -4.86 37.86
CA PRO A 93 23.40 -4.18 37.87
C PRO A 93 23.29 -2.99 36.94
N ASP A 94 24.41 -2.33 36.62
CA ASP A 94 24.45 -1.16 35.76
C ASP A 94 24.28 -1.52 34.24
N MET A 95 24.59 -2.78 33.88
CA MET A 95 24.39 -3.32 32.53
C MET A 95 22.96 -3.83 32.26
N VAL A 96 22.17 -4.10 33.31
CA VAL A 96 20.82 -4.67 33.14
C VAL A 96 19.91 -3.76 32.30
N PRO A 97 19.86 -2.43 32.48
CA PRO A 97 19.04 -1.54 31.63
C PRO A 97 19.47 -1.54 30.16
N GLU A 98 20.79 -1.65 29.88
CA GLU A 98 21.32 -1.70 28.52
C GLU A 98 20.95 -3.01 27.83
N ALA A 99 21.00 -4.13 28.54
CA ALA A 99 20.54 -5.43 28.05
C ALA A 99 19.02 -5.45 27.79
N GLU A 100 18.22 -4.80 28.65
CA GLU A 100 16.79 -4.64 28.44
C GLU A 100 16.50 -3.82 27.18
N GLU A 101 17.23 -2.74 26.95
CA GLU A 101 17.10 -1.93 25.74
C GLU A 101 17.50 -2.73 24.50
N ALA A 102 18.59 -3.50 24.54
CA ALA A 102 19.02 -4.35 23.44
C ALA A 102 17.97 -5.43 23.10
N VAL A 103 17.42 -6.14 24.09
CA VAL A 103 16.37 -7.14 23.87
C VAL A 103 15.10 -6.49 23.28
N ASN A 104 14.72 -5.31 23.77
CA ASN A 104 13.58 -4.56 23.22
C ASN A 104 13.83 -4.11 21.76
N ALA A 105 15.07 -3.76 21.42
CA ALA A 105 15.44 -3.42 20.04
C ALA A 105 15.32 -4.64 19.10
N VAL A 106 15.68 -5.83 19.56
CA VAL A 106 15.44 -7.09 18.81
C VAL A 106 13.94 -7.27 18.56
N GLY A 107 13.11 -7.12 19.60
CA GLY A 107 11.66 -7.27 19.45
C GLY A 107 11.07 -6.34 18.40
N LYS A 108 11.44 -5.05 18.43
CA LYS A 108 11.01 -4.08 17.41
C LYS A 108 11.44 -4.49 16.01
N ALA A 109 12.69 -4.93 15.84
CA ALA A 109 13.19 -5.33 14.53
C ALA A 109 12.52 -6.62 14.01
N VAL A 110 12.17 -7.56 14.90
CA VAL A 110 11.37 -8.75 14.56
C VAL A 110 9.99 -8.33 14.06
N ASP A 111 9.30 -7.46 14.80
CA ASP A 111 7.97 -6.98 14.44
C ASP A 111 7.99 -6.26 13.08
N GLU A 112 8.96 -5.39 12.82
CA GLU A 112 9.16 -4.71 11.54
C GLU A 112 9.35 -5.69 10.37
N LEU A 113 10.19 -6.72 10.53
CA LEU A 113 10.41 -7.71 9.49
C LEU A 113 9.20 -8.62 9.28
N GLN A 114 8.51 -9.03 10.34
CA GLN A 114 7.27 -9.81 10.24
C GLN A 114 6.22 -9.04 9.43
N LEU A 115 6.09 -7.75 9.70
CA LEU A 115 5.17 -6.87 8.98
C LEU A 115 5.44 -6.86 7.47
N MET A 116 6.71 -6.84 7.07
CA MET A 116 7.10 -6.89 5.65
C MET A 116 6.74 -8.23 4.98
N THR A 117 6.75 -9.35 5.71
CA THR A 117 6.34 -10.65 5.13
C THR A 117 4.85 -10.72 4.83
N MET A 118 4.05 -9.85 5.44
CA MET A 118 2.60 -9.78 5.26
C MET A 118 2.18 -8.86 4.10
N LEU A 119 3.12 -8.07 3.56
CA LEU A 119 2.89 -7.12 2.48
C LEU A 119 3.18 -7.78 1.11
N ASN A 120 2.25 -8.62 0.64
CA ASN A 120 2.38 -9.37 -0.61
C ASN A 120 1.39 -8.92 -1.70
N GLY A 121 0.62 -7.87 -1.48
CA GLY A 121 -0.33 -7.35 -2.46
C GLY A 121 0.35 -6.61 -3.61
N GLU A 122 -0.27 -6.63 -4.79
CA GLU A 122 0.24 -5.98 -6.03
C GLU A 122 0.65 -4.51 -5.80
N TYR A 123 -0.07 -3.79 -4.92
CA TYR A 123 0.12 -2.35 -4.66
C TYR A 123 0.75 -2.04 -3.30
N ASP A 124 1.10 -3.06 -2.50
CA ASP A 124 1.57 -2.85 -1.14
C ASP A 124 2.83 -1.97 -1.05
N HIS A 125 3.65 -1.97 -2.09
CA HIS A 125 4.87 -1.14 -2.18
C HIS A 125 4.63 0.30 -2.65
N SER A 126 3.39 0.61 -3.08
CA SER A 126 3.03 1.93 -3.61
C SER A 126 2.91 2.98 -2.51
N ASN A 127 2.99 4.26 -2.92
CA ASN A 127 2.58 5.36 -2.07
C ASN A 127 1.07 5.27 -1.79
N ALA A 128 0.60 5.91 -0.72
CA ALA A 128 -0.80 5.90 -0.33
C ALA A 128 -1.45 7.27 -0.51
N ILE A 129 -2.68 7.29 -1.02
CA ILE A 129 -3.54 8.47 -1.03
C ILE A 129 -4.60 8.24 0.05
N LEU A 130 -4.62 9.12 1.05
CA LEU A 130 -5.57 9.10 2.15
C LEU A 130 -6.60 10.20 1.93
N THR A 131 -7.88 9.84 1.91
CA THR A 131 -8.98 10.80 1.79
C THR A 131 -9.88 10.70 3.02
N PHE A 132 -10.03 11.81 3.71
CA PHE A 132 -10.82 11.94 4.94
C PHE A 132 -12.12 12.63 4.62
N HIS A 133 -13.23 12.11 5.16
CA HIS A 133 -14.54 12.73 5.05
C HIS A 133 -15.21 12.82 6.41
N ALA A 134 -15.71 14.00 6.76
CA ALA A 134 -16.58 14.16 7.91
C ALA A 134 -17.90 13.41 7.69
N GLY A 135 -18.26 12.55 8.64
CA GLY A 135 -19.52 11.82 8.61
C GLY A 135 -20.68 12.57 9.26
N THR A 136 -21.64 11.81 9.79
CA THR A 136 -22.76 12.37 10.53
C THR A 136 -22.30 12.93 11.89
N GLY A 137 -22.66 14.17 12.21
CA GLY A 137 -22.30 14.82 13.49
C GLY A 137 -22.06 16.33 13.40
N GLY A 138 -22.23 16.95 12.22
CA GLY A 138 -22.05 18.39 12.02
C GLY A 138 -20.62 18.86 12.36
N THR A 139 -20.47 19.99 13.07
CA THR A 139 -19.18 20.56 13.46
C THR A 139 -18.30 19.57 14.23
N GLU A 140 -18.88 18.71 15.07
CA GLU A 140 -18.13 17.68 15.81
C GLU A 140 -17.50 16.63 14.89
N ALA A 141 -18.20 16.23 13.83
CA ALA A 141 -17.65 15.28 12.84
C ALA A 141 -16.57 15.92 11.97
N GLN A 142 -16.68 17.23 11.69
CA GLN A 142 -15.67 17.99 10.97
C GLN A 142 -14.38 18.14 11.80
N ASP A 143 -14.50 18.39 13.10
CA ASP A 143 -13.36 18.42 14.02
C ASP A 143 -12.72 17.04 14.18
N TRP A 144 -13.55 15.97 14.25
CA TRP A 144 -13.05 14.59 14.29
C TRP A 144 -12.24 14.22 13.04
N ALA A 145 -12.71 14.58 11.86
CA ALA A 145 -11.98 14.34 10.62
C ALA A 145 -10.60 15.04 10.62
N GLU A 146 -10.53 16.29 11.13
CA GLU A 146 -9.25 17.00 11.28
C GLU A 146 -8.32 16.34 12.31
N MET A 147 -8.87 15.82 13.41
CA MET A 147 -8.08 15.07 14.40
C MET A 147 -7.46 13.82 13.78
N LEU A 148 -8.23 13.04 12.97
CA LEU A 148 -7.71 11.89 12.23
C LEU A 148 -6.62 12.30 11.25
N TYR A 149 -6.84 13.35 10.46
CA TYR A 149 -5.84 13.87 9.53
C TYR A 149 -4.51 14.18 10.23
N ARG A 150 -4.55 14.84 11.38
CA ARG A 150 -3.36 15.14 12.19
C ARG A 150 -2.69 13.88 12.73
N MET A 151 -3.47 12.90 13.19
CA MET A 151 -2.98 11.62 13.70
C MET A 151 -2.19 10.87 12.63
N TYR A 152 -2.73 10.71 11.42
CA TYR A 152 -2.04 10.02 10.33
C TYR A 152 -0.83 10.82 9.80
N ASN A 153 -0.88 12.14 9.82
CA ASN A 153 0.28 12.98 9.47
C ASN A 153 1.44 12.75 10.45
N LYS A 154 1.16 12.71 11.76
CA LYS A 154 2.17 12.40 12.78
C LYS A 154 2.75 11.01 12.61
N TRP A 155 1.89 10.02 12.36
CA TRP A 155 2.34 8.65 12.09
C TRP A 155 3.28 8.59 10.89
N ALA A 156 2.92 9.21 9.77
CA ALA A 156 3.75 9.24 8.57
C ALA A 156 5.10 9.91 8.81
N GLN A 157 5.12 11.03 9.55
CA GLN A 157 6.37 11.73 9.92
C GLN A 157 7.26 10.87 10.83
N ALA A 158 6.68 10.16 11.80
CA ALA A 158 7.42 9.26 12.69
C ALA A 158 8.09 8.11 11.92
N HIS A 159 7.48 7.68 10.80
CA HIS A 159 8.03 6.64 9.91
C HIS A 159 8.95 7.20 8.81
N GLY A 160 9.34 8.48 8.88
CA GLY A 160 10.21 9.11 7.88
C GLY A 160 9.58 9.26 6.49
N MET A 161 8.25 9.16 6.41
CA MET A 161 7.51 9.32 5.16
C MET A 161 7.23 10.79 4.87
N THR A 162 7.14 11.15 3.59
CA THR A 162 6.81 12.51 3.16
C THR A 162 5.30 12.62 2.93
N VAL A 163 4.69 13.67 3.48
CA VAL A 163 3.26 13.95 3.29
C VAL A 163 3.09 15.15 2.38
N GLU A 164 2.28 14.99 1.33
CA GLU A 164 1.89 16.04 0.39
C GLU A 164 0.38 16.23 0.43
N VAL A 165 -0.08 17.46 0.70
CA VAL A 165 -1.51 17.78 0.71
C VAL A 165 -1.98 17.92 -0.73
N LEU A 166 -2.98 17.12 -1.12
CA LEU A 166 -3.58 17.15 -2.46
C LEU A 166 -4.81 18.06 -2.51
N ASP A 167 -5.65 17.99 -1.48
CA ASP A 167 -6.85 18.82 -1.34
C ASP A 167 -7.17 19.02 0.13
N TYR A 168 -7.76 20.17 0.47
CA TYR A 168 -8.18 20.47 1.83
C TYR A 168 -9.38 21.41 1.81
N GLN A 169 -10.50 20.98 2.37
CA GLN A 169 -11.72 21.74 2.46
C GLN A 169 -12.07 22.02 3.93
N ASP A 170 -11.96 23.28 4.32
CA ASP A 170 -12.28 23.74 5.68
C ASP A 170 -13.72 23.41 6.07
N GLY A 171 -13.93 23.20 7.37
CA GLY A 171 -15.24 23.09 7.97
C GLY A 171 -15.97 24.44 8.02
N ASP A 172 -17.28 24.40 8.32
CA ASP A 172 -18.09 25.62 8.37
C ASP A 172 -17.77 26.49 9.58
N GLU A 173 -17.48 25.91 10.74
CA GLU A 173 -17.20 26.58 12.00
C GLU A 173 -15.87 26.10 12.63
N ALA A 174 -15.54 24.81 12.48
CA ALA A 174 -14.32 24.19 12.97
C ALA A 174 -14.03 22.90 12.18
N GLY A 175 -12.79 22.45 12.25
CA GLY A 175 -12.37 21.21 11.60
C GLY A 175 -12.37 21.28 10.06
N MET A 176 -12.54 20.14 9.40
CA MET A 176 -12.57 20.02 7.95
C MET A 176 -13.75 19.18 7.45
N LYS A 177 -14.28 19.51 6.27
CA LYS A 177 -15.29 18.69 5.57
C LYS A 177 -14.66 17.48 4.91
N SER A 178 -13.57 17.70 4.22
CA SER A 178 -12.76 16.67 3.59
C SER A 178 -11.32 17.13 3.41
N ALA A 179 -10.41 16.19 3.35
CA ALA A 179 -9.04 16.45 2.93
C ALA A 179 -8.48 15.20 2.24
N SER A 180 -7.57 15.42 1.30
CA SER A 180 -6.80 14.36 0.67
C SER A 180 -5.32 14.64 0.83
N MET A 181 -4.54 13.64 1.24
CA MET A 181 -3.08 13.71 1.32
C MET A 181 -2.43 12.49 0.71
N MET A 182 -1.29 12.68 0.08
CA MET A 182 -0.42 11.60 -0.40
C MET A 182 0.68 11.36 0.61
N VAL A 183 0.82 10.11 1.02
CA VAL A 183 1.90 9.63 1.89
C VAL A 183 2.89 8.87 1.03
N LYS A 184 4.10 9.42 0.89
CA LYS A 184 5.18 8.88 0.06
C LYS A 184 6.23 8.21 0.95
N GLY A 185 6.43 6.93 0.74
CA GLY A 185 7.42 6.14 1.46
C GLY A 185 7.31 4.65 1.15
N PRO A 186 8.28 3.85 1.59
CA PRO A 186 8.27 2.42 1.34
C PRO A 186 7.05 1.76 2.00
N ASN A 187 6.30 0.99 1.21
CA ASN A 187 5.12 0.24 1.64
C ASN A 187 3.99 1.10 2.27
N ALA A 188 3.91 2.40 1.94
CA ALA A 188 2.94 3.30 2.55
C ALA A 188 1.50 2.80 2.39
N TYR A 189 1.12 2.36 1.18
CA TYR A 189 -0.21 1.79 0.97
C TYR A 189 -0.40 0.45 1.69
N GLY A 190 0.58 -0.44 1.63
CA GLY A 190 0.51 -1.75 2.27
C GLY A 190 0.24 -1.68 3.77
N LEU A 191 0.83 -0.69 4.45
CA LEU A 191 0.62 -0.41 5.86
C LEU A 191 -0.75 0.25 6.10
N LEU A 192 -1.03 1.33 5.38
CA LEU A 192 -2.21 2.17 5.62
C LEU A 192 -3.52 1.58 5.09
N LYS A 193 -3.50 0.59 4.18
CA LYS A 193 -4.72 -0.10 3.72
C LYS A 193 -5.54 -0.70 4.87
N SER A 194 -4.88 -1.04 5.98
CA SER A 194 -5.50 -1.50 7.22
C SER A 194 -6.43 -0.46 7.85
N GLU A 195 -6.21 0.81 7.56
CA GLU A 195 -6.90 1.94 8.19
C GLU A 195 -8.13 2.42 7.41
N ASN A 196 -8.40 1.78 6.26
CA ASN A 196 -9.54 2.09 5.40
C ASN A 196 -10.87 1.74 6.09
N GLY A 197 -11.75 2.73 6.27
CA GLY A 197 -13.07 2.52 6.86
C GLY A 197 -13.57 3.68 7.72
N VAL A 198 -14.56 3.38 8.57
CA VAL A 198 -15.23 4.36 9.42
C VAL A 198 -14.64 4.35 10.84
N HIS A 199 -14.25 5.53 11.31
CA HIS A 199 -13.69 5.78 12.64
C HIS A 199 -14.72 6.49 13.52
N ARG A 200 -15.02 5.92 14.69
CA ARG A 200 -15.99 6.44 15.64
C ARG A 200 -15.32 7.15 16.80
N LEU A 201 -15.71 8.40 17.06
CA LEU A 201 -15.30 9.16 18.23
C LEU A 201 -16.42 9.19 19.28
N VAL A 202 -16.07 9.01 20.55
CA VAL A 202 -16.96 9.23 21.71
C VAL A 202 -16.24 10.12 22.71
N ARG A 203 -16.67 11.38 22.82
CA ARG A 203 -16.09 12.35 23.78
C ARG A 203 -17.14 13.33 24.28
N VAL A 204 -16.78 14.17 25.26
CA VAL A 204 -17.53 15.38 25.59
C VAL A 204 -17.22 16.41 24.51
N SER A 205 -18.27 16.90 23.84
CA SER A 205 -18.12 17.85 22.74
C SER A 205 -17.65 19.22 23.26
N PRO A 206 -16.57 19.79 22.72
CA PRO A 206 -16.17 21.16 23.02
C PRO A 206 -17.12 22.21 22.43
N PHE A 207 -17.99 21.81 21.48
CA PHE A 207 -18.97 22.69 20.82
C PHE A 207 -20.36 22.67 21.50
N ASP A 208 -20.59 21.76 22.44
CA ASP A 208 -21.86 21.66 23.17
C ASP A 208 -21.76 22.43 24.52
N ALA A 209 -22.46 23.54 24.63
CA ALA A 209 -22.52 24.33 25.85
C ALA A 209 -22.99 23.56 27.10
N LYS A 210 -23.67 22.41 26.92
CA LYS A 210 -24.12 21.52 28.00
C LYS A 210 -23.11 20.42 28.33
N ALA A 211 -21.93 20.42 27.70
CA ALA A 211 -20.88 19.44 27.90
C ALA A 211 -21.39 17.97 27.84
N ARG A 212 -22.30 17.67 26.94
CA ARG A 212 -22.83 16.31 26.75
C ARG A 212 -21.85 15.45 25.97
N ARG A 213 -21.88 14.16 26.29
CA ARG A 213 -21.17 13.15 25.52
C ARG A 213 -21.81 13.00 24.12
N GLN A 214 -21.03 13.17 23.10
CA GLN A 214 -21.41 13.05 21.69
C GLN A 214 -20.70 11.88 21.03
N THR A 215 -21.31 11.35 19.98
CA THR A 215 -20.70 10.34 19.12
C THR A 215 -20.66 10.89 17.70
N SER A 216 -19.48 10.88 17.10
CA SER A 216 -19.26 11.37 15.74
C SER A 216 -18.51 10.34 14.91
N PHE A 217 -18.69 10.40 13.62
CA PHE A 217 -18.08 9.49 12.66
C PHE A 217 -17.32 10.29 11.61
N ALA A 218 -16.20 9.72 11.19
CA ALA A 218 -15.45 10.17 10.02
C ALA A 218 -14.98 8.94 9.25
N SER A 219 -14.90 9.02 7.94
CA SER A 219 -14.34 7.94 7.11
C SER A 219 -12.95 8.31 6.64
N LEU A 220 -12.12 7.29 6.56
CA LEU A 220 -10.84 7.31 5.89
C LEU A 220 -10.90 6.35 4.71
N GLU A 221 -10.66 6.85 3.51
CA GLU A 221 -10.45 6.06 2.30
C GLU A 221 -8.95 6.01 2.01
N VAL A 222 -8.41 4.82 1.79
CA VAL A 222 -6.99 4.61 1.49
C VAL A 222 -6.86 3.96 0.12
N MET A 223 -6.17 4.63 -0.80
CA MET A 223 -5.94 4.20 -2.17
C MET A 223 -4.44 4.14 -2.46
N PRO A 224 -3.97 3.19 -3.29
CA PRO A 224 -2.60 3.23 -3.78
C PRO A 224 -2.42 4.35 -4.80
N GLU A 225 -1.22 4.92 -4.88
CA GLU A 225 -0.83 5.70 -6.04
C GLU A 225 -0.69 4.76 -7.24
N LEU A 226 -1.54 4.94 -8.23
CA LEU A 226 -1.52 4.16 -9.47
C LEU A 226 -0.78 4.93 -10.55
N ASP A 227 0.10 4.23 -11.28
CA ASP A 227 0.73 4.80 -12.49
C ASP A 227 -0.34 5.12 -13.53
N ASN A 228 -0.59 6.40 -13.75
CA ASN A 228 -1.59 6.89 -14.70
C ASN A 228 -1.15 6.74 -16.18
N THR A 229 -0.01 6.17 -16.45
CA THR A 229 0.50 5.95 -17.81
C THR A 229 -0.11 4.69 -18.42
N ILE A 230 -1.34 4.83 -18.95
CA ILE A 230 -1.92 3.78 -19.78
C ILE A 230 -1.14 3.76 -21.10
N GLN A 231 -0.10 2.95 -21.17
CA GLN A 231 0.65 2.70 -22.40
C GLN A 231 -0.03 1.57 -23.16
N VAL A 232 -0.46 1.85 -24.39
CA VAL A 232 -0.95 0.85 -25.31
C VAL A 232 0.18 0.52 -26.27
N ASP A 233 0.91 -0.56 -25.99
CA ASP A 233 1.91 -1.08 -26.91
C ASP A 233 1.23 -2.05 -27.88
N ILE A 234 1.34 -1.78 -29.18
CA ILE A 234 0.75 -2.60 -30.25
C ILE A 234 1.91 -3.20 -31.05
N ARG A 235 2.17 -4.47 -30.85
CA ARG A 235 3.19 -5.18 -31.62
C ARG A 235 2.67 -5.52 -33.01
N PRO A 236 3.46 -5.37 -34.08
CA PRO A 236 3.04 -5.69 -35.46
C PRO A 236 2.56 -7.14 -35.62
N GLU A 237 3.10 -8.09 -34.85
CA GLU A 237 2.73 -9.53 -34.84
C GLU A 237 1.33 -9.79 -34.25
N ASP A 238 0.83 -8.89 -33.44
CA ASP A 238 -0.49 -8.98 -32.79
C ASP A 238 -1.62 -8.46 -33.70
N ILE A 239 -1.26 -7.89 -34.85
CA ILE A 239 -2.23 -7.36 -35.79
C ILE A 239 -2.39 -8.27 -37.00
N GLU A 240 -3.62 -8.67 -37.30
CA GLU A 240 -4.00 -9.27 -38.55
C GLU A 240 -4.65 -8.21 -39.44
N MET A 241 -4.08 -7.95 -40.62
CA MET A 241 -4.62 -7.00 -41.60
C MET A 241 -5.34 -7.73 -42.71
N GLN A 242 -6.59 -7.40 -42.95
CA GLN A 242 -7.41 -7.90 -44.05
C GLN A 242 -7.77 -6.71 -44.96
N VAL A 243 -7.64 -6.94 -46.27
CA VAL A 243 -7.98 -5.95 -47.30
C VAL A 243 -9.24 -6.42 -48.02
N PHE A 244 -10.21 -5.52 -48.16
CA PHE A 244 -11.47 -5.85 -48.83
C PHE A 244 -11.94 -4.70 -49.74
N ARG A 245 -12.94 -4.96 -50.56
CA ARG A 245 -13.53 -3.97 -51.43
C ARG A 245 -14.49 -3.12 -50.61
N SER A 246 -14.36 -1.77 -50.72
CA SER A 246 -15.29 -0.85 -50.08
C SER A 246 -16.71 -1.05 -50.64
N SER A 247 -17.69 -1.07 -49.76
CA SER A 247 -19.13 -1.10 -50.12
C SER A 247 -19.72 0.29 -49.88
N GLY A 248 -20.30 0.89 -50.97
CA GLY A 248 -20.95 2.20 -50.89
C GLY A 248 -21.45 2.69 -52.24
N ALA A 249 -22.34 3.67 -52.24
CA ALA A 249 -22.85 4.37 -53.45
C ALA A 249 -21.72 5.19 -54.06
N GLY A 250 -20.94 4.62 -54.98
CA GLY A 250 -19.83 5.30 -55.65
C GLY A 250 -19.56 4.68 -57.04
N GLY A 251 -18.99 5.49 -57.95
CA GLY A 251 -18.76 5.11 -59.35
C GLY A 251 -17.80 3.97 -59.59
N GLN A 252 -17.53 3.61 -60.83
CA GLN A 252 -16.76 2.43 -61.28
C GLN A 252 -15.38 2.22 -60.64
N HIS A 253 -14.79 3.26 -60.01
CA HIS A 253 -13.48 3.16 -59.38
C HIS A 253 -13.52 2.51 -57.99
N ILE A 254 -14.62 2.66 -57.25
CA ILE A 254 -14.79 2.10 -55.90
C ILE A 254 -14.97 0.60 -55.94
N ASN A 255 -15.57 0.06 -56.99
CA ASN A 255 -15.86 -1.38 -57.13
C ASN A 255 -14.69 -2.20 -57.68
N LYS A 256 -13.61 -1.57 -58.15
CA LYS A 256 -12.47 -2.25 -58.79
C LYS A 256 -11.23 -2.37 -57.91
N THR A 257 -11.05 -1.51 -56.91
CA THR A 257 -9.85 -1.48 -56.05
C THR A 257 -10.18 -1.88 -54.63
N SER A 258 -9.42 -2.85 -54.07
CA SER A 258 -9.53 -3.30 -52.69
C SER A 258 -8.73 -2.30 -51.80
N SER A 259 -9.34 -1.12 -51.50
CA SER A 259 -8.69 -0.08 -50.70
C SER A 259 -9.14 -0.07 -49.25
N ALA A 260 -10.22 -0.76 -48.88
CA ALA A 260 -10.70 -0.85 -47.51
C ALA A 260 -9.80 -1.82 -46.69
N VAL A 261 -9.48 -1.40 -45.47
CA VAL A 261 -8.61 -2.12 -44.55
C VAL A 261 -9.38 -2.44 -43.27
N ARG A 262 -9.24 -3.69 -42.83
CA ARG A 262 -9.68 -4.18 -41.50
C ARG A 262 -8.47 -4.65 -40.73
N LEU A 263 -8.36 -4.18 -39.51
CA LEU A 263 -7.33 -4.63 -38.56
C LEU A 263 -8.01 -5.40 -37.42
N ILE A 264 -7.44 -6.54 -37.08
CA ILE A 264 -7.88 -7.40 -35.98
C ILE A 264 -6.71 -7.49 -35.01
N HIS A 265 -6.91 -7.06 -33.78
CA HIS A 265 -5.94 -7.26 -32.71
C HIS A 265 -6.15 -8.62 -32.07
N LYS A 266 -5.27 -9.58 -32.35
CA LYS A 266 -5.40 -10.98 -31.94
C LYS A 266 -5.58 -11.20 -30.44
N PRO A 267 -4.80 -10.52 -29.54
CA PRO A 267 -4.92 -10.76 -28.10
C PRO A 267 -6.28 -10.32 -27.51
N THR A 268 -6.85 -9.21 -28.00
CA THR A 268 -8.09 -8.65 -27.44
C THR A 268 -9.32 -8.92 -28.30
N GLY A 269 -9.15 -9.44 -29.54
CA GLY A 269 -10.23 -9.63 -30.48
C GLY A 269 -10.85 -8.33 -31.03
N VAL A 270 -10.27 -7.17 -30.77
CA VAL A 270 -10.77 -5.88 -31.24
C VAL A 270 -10.63 -5.78 -32.74
N VAL A 271 -11.73 -5.47 -33.41
CA VAL A 271 -11.78 -5.28 -34.87
C VAL A 271 -12.09 -3.83 -35.19
N VAL A 272 -11.32 -3.25 -36.10
CA VAL A 272 -11.55 -1.92 -36.67
C VAL A 272 -11.47 -1.98 -38.20
N SER A 273 -12.23 -1.15 -38.90
CA SER A 273 -12.17 -1.07 -40.34
C SER A 273 -12.25 0.37 -40.81
N CYS A 274 -11.46 0.73 -41.82
CA CYS A 274 -11.45 2.02 -42.47
C CYS A 274 -11.57 1.85 -43.97
N GLN A 275 -12.49 2.65 -44.59
CA GLN A 275 -12.72 2.66 -46.03
C GLN A 275 -12.96 4.08 -46.60
N THR A 276 -12.61 5.09 -45.79
CA THR A 276 -12.93 6.51 -46.10
C THR A 276 -12.02 7.11 -47.17
N GLN A 277 -10.81 6.57 -47.32
CA GLN A 277 -9.79 7.10 -48.22
C GLN A 277 -9.66 6.27 -49.50
N ARG A 278 -9.16 6.86 -50.58
CA ARG A 278 -8.88 6.16 -51.83
C ARG A 278 -7.61 5.31 -51.77
N SER A 279 -6.69 5.62 -50.89
CA SER A 279 -5.42 4.92 -50.68
C SER A 279 -5.54 3.88 -49.59
N GLN A 280 -5.11 2.64 -49.88
CA GLN A 280 -5.02 1.55 -48.91
C GLN A 280 -4.10 1.91 -47.73
N PHE A 281 -2.99 2.61 -48.02
CA PHE A 281 -2.05 3.03 -46.95
C PHE A 281 -2.68 4.03 -45.99
N GLN A 282 -3.41 5.01 -46.50
CA GLN A 282 -4.12 5.97 -45.64
C GLN A 282 -5.21 5.28 -44.81
N ASN A 283 -5.98 4.35 -45.41
CA ASN A 283 -6.97 3.58 -44.67
C ASN A 283 -6.33 2.70 -43.58
N ARG A 284 -5.12 2.15 -43.84
CA ARG A 284 -4.34 1.42 -42.82
C ARG A 284 -3.94 2.32 -41.65
N ASP A 285 -3.41 3.50 -41.94
CA ASP A 285 -2.96 4.44 -40.92
C ASP A 285 -4.14 4.92 -40.05
N TYR A 286 -5.26 5.28 -40.66
CA TYR A 286 -6.48 5.63 -39.91
C TYR A 286 -7.04 4.45 -39.11
N ALA A 287 -7.02 3.23 -39.67
CA ALA A 287 -7.44 2.04 -38.93
C ALA A 287 -6.52 1.76 -37.74
N MET A 288 -5.20 2.04 -37.86
CA MET A 288 -4.24 1.92 -36.76
C MET A 288 -4.53 2.93 -35.64
N GLU A 289 -4.83 4.17 -35.98
CA GLU A 289 -5.24 5.21 -34.99
C GLU A 289 -6.54 4.82 -34.29
N MET A 290 -7.52 4.32 -35.04
CA MET A 290 -8.79 3.82 -34.49
C MET A 290 -8.55 2.61 -33.55
N LEU A 291 -7.63 1.71 -33.90
CA LEU A 291 -7.27 0.57 -33.07
C LEU A 291 -6.63 1.03 -31.76
N LYS A 292 -5.65 1.96 -31.82
CA LYS A 292 -5.02 2.57 -30.66
C LYS A 292 -6.04 3.20 -29.72
N ALA A 293 -6.97 4.00 -30.28
CA ALA A 293 -8.00 4.64 -29.50
C ALA A 293 -8.93 3.65 -28.79
N LYS A 294 -9.33 2.56 -29.48
CA LYS A 294 -10.16 1.51 -28.87
C LYS A 294 -9.42 0.75 -27.76
N LEU A 295 -8.18 0.36 -28.01
CA LEU A 295 -7.37 -0.34 -27.02
C LEU A 295 -7.09 0.55 -25.80
N TYR A 296 -6.87 1.84 -26.01
CA TYR A 296 -6.76 2.81 -24.92
C TYR A 296 -8.04 2.91 -24.09
N GLN A 297 -9.23 2.92 -24.72
CA GLN A 297 -10.50 2.91 -24.00
C GLN A 297 -10.68 1.64 -23.16
N ILE A 298 -10.33 0.46 -23.71
CA ILE A 298 -10.40 -0.81 -22.99
C ILE A 298 -9.44 -0.79 -21.78
N ALA A 299 -8.19 -0.39 -22.00
CA ALA A 299 -7.20 -0.29 -20.93
C ALA A 299 -7.62 0.70 -19.86
N LYS A 300 -8.22 1.84 -20.25
CA LYS A 300 -8.78 2.82 -19.31
C LYS A 300 -9.93 2.23 -18.51
N GLN A 301 -10.85 1.48 -19.15
CA GLN A 301 -11.95 0.83 -18.44
C GLN A 301 -11.45 -0.21 -17.45
N GLN A 302 -10.51 -1.07 -17.87
CA GLN A 302 -9.90 -2.05 -16.97
C GLN A 302 -9.16 -1.40 -15.78
N HIS A 303 -8.55 -0.25 -16.01
CA HIS A 303 -7.92 0.52 -14.95
C HIS A 303 -8.96 1.10 -13.96
N MET A 304 -10.09 1.58 -14.47
CA MET A 304 -11.19 2.05 -13.62
C MET A 304 -11.85 0.91 -12.84
N ASP A 305 -12.08 -0.25 -13.47
CA ASP A 305 -12.62 -1.44 -12.82
C ASP A 305 -11.68 -1.90 -11.67
N LYS A 306 -10.35 -1.87 -11.88
CA LYS A 306 -9.37 -2.16 -10.83
C LYS A 306 -9.43 -1.14 -9.68
N ILE A 307 -9.62 0.16 -9.98
CA ILE A 307 -9.80 1.19 -8.96
C ILE A 307 -11.05 0.90 -8.13
N ASP A 308 -12.15 0.55 -8.79
CA ASP A 308 -13.42 0.25 -8.12
C ASP A 308 -13.31 -1.04 -7.26
N ASP A 309 -12.57 -2.05 -7.74
CA ASP A 309 -12.27 -3.25 -6.96
C ASP A 309 -11.42 -2.94 -5.71
N ILE A 310 -10.42 -2.04 -5.83
CA ILE A 310 -9.58 -1.61 -4.70
C ILE A 310 -10.40 -0.79 -3.68
N LYS A 311 -11.30 0.08 -4.16
CA LYS A 311 -12.19 0.86 -3.28
C LYS A 311 -13.10 -0.04 -2.45
N GLY A 312 -13.48 -1.19 -3.00
CA GLY A 312 -14.43 -2.09 -2.38
C GLY A 312 -15.84 -1.47 -2.26
N VAL A 313 -16.69 -2.11 -1.49
CA VAL A 313 -18.03 -1.57 -1.22
C VAL A 313 -17.89 -0.38 -0.28
N GLN A 314 -18.20 0.83 -0.77
CA GLN A 314 -18.32 2.01 0.08
C GLN A 314 -19.54 1.84 0.99
N ASN A 315 -19.30 1.46 2.23
CA ASN A 315 -20.34 1.39 3.25
C ASN A 315 -20.75 2.81 3.67
N GLU A 316 -22.04 3.02 3.92
CA GLU A 316 -22.53 4.31 4.45
C GLU A 316 -21.78 4.66 5.74
N ILE A 317 -21.38 5.95 5.87
CA ILE A 317 -20.69 6.47 7.06
C ILE A 317 -21.70 6.55 8.22
N ALA A 318 -22.06 5.39 8.76
CA ALA A 318 -23.10 5.23 9.77
C ALA A 318 -22.76 4.12 10.79
N TRP A 319 -23.60 3.94 11.78
CA TRP A 319 -23.45 3.11 12.96
C TRP A 319 -23.08 1.63 12.72
N GLY A 320 -23.23 1.08 11.52
CA GLY A 320 -23.09 -0.35 11.25
C GLY A 320 -21.73 -0.81 10.74
N HIS A 321 -20.81 0.08 10.38
CA HIS A 321 -19.59 -0.28 9.63
C HIS A 321 -18.32 0.37 10.18
N GLN A 322 -18.23 0.54 11.50
CA GLN A 322 -17.07 1.15 12.13
C GLN A 322 -15.92 0.15 12.30
N ILE A 323 -14.75 0.47 11.79
CA ILE A 323 -13.55 -0.35 11.99
C ILE A 323 -12.93 -0.14 13.37
N ARG A 324 -12.94 1.13 13.89
CA ARG A 324 -12.29 1.49 15.14
C ARG A 324 -13.08 2.52 15.93
N SER A 325 -13.11 2.35 17.24
CA SER A 325 -13.74 3.28 18.17
C SER A 325 -12.70 3.94 19.07
N TYR A 326 -12.82 5.25 19.22
CA TYR A 326 -11.99 6.10 20.08
C TYR A 326 -12.86 6.69 21.17
N VAL A 327 -12.69 6.24 22.41
CA VAL A 327 -13.48 6.63 23.57
C VAL A 327 -12.60 7.46 24.51
N PHE A 328 -12.98 8.71 24.74
CA PHE A 328 -12.32 9.62 25.66
C PHE A 328 -13.04 9.75 27.00
N MET A 329 -14.34 9.36 27.05
CA MET A 329 -15.18 9.40 28.26
C MET A 329 -16.30 8.37 28.20
N PRO A 330 -16.67 7.68 29.29
CA PRO A 330 -16.23 7.85 30.69
C PRO A 330 -14.92 7.14 31.04
N TYR A 331 -14.36 6.37 30.14
CA TYR A 331 -13.04 5.73 30.21
C TYR A 331 -12.29 6.02 28.92
N THR A 332 -10.97 5.87 28.93
CA THR A 332 -10.13 6.04 27.76
C THR A 332 -9.86 4.68 27.11
N MET A 333 -10.17 4.55 25.82
CA MET A 333 -9.93 3.32 25.06
C MET A 333 -9.95 3.60 23.56
N VAL A 334 -9.01 3.01 22.83
CA VAL A 334 -9.09 2.84 21.38
C VAL A 334 -9.19 1.35 21.10
N LYS A 335 -10.20 0.92 20.33
CA LYS A 335 -10.43 -0.50 20.00
C LYS A 335 -10.72 -0.66 18.52
N ASP A 336 -10.00 -1.57 17.87
CA ASP A 336 -10.31 -2.06 16.52
C ASP A 336 -11.26 -3.26 16.63
N HIS A 337 -12.40 -3.18 15.94
CA HIS A 337 -13.44 -4.21 16.02
C HIS A 337 -13.14 -5.44 15.16
N ARG A 338 -12.24 -5.31 14.16
CA ARG A 338 -11.88 -6.40 13.26
C ARG A 338 -10.89 -7.39 13.88
N THR A 339 -10.01 -6.87 14.76
CA THR A 339 -8.93 -7.65 15.39
C THR A 339 -9.09 -7.80 16.88
N ASN A 340 -10.00 -7.03 17.51
CA ASN A 340 -10.15 -6.86 18.95
C ASN A 340 -8.90 -6.28 19.65
N TYR A 341 -7.92 -5.76 18.91
CA TYR A 341 -6.80 -5.06 19.50
C TYR A 341 -7.27 -3.76 20.15
N GLU A 342 -6.86 -3.51 21.40
CA GLU A 342 -7.27 -2.34 22.17
C GLU A 342 -6.14 -1.77 23.03
N THR A 343 -6.17 -0.46 23.24
CA THR A 343 -5.26 0.24 24.15
C THR A 343 -6.00 1.32 24.93
N GLY A 344 -5.60 1.55 26.17
CA GLY A 344 -6.12 2.63 27.02
C GLY A 344 -5.42 3.98 26.77
N ASN A 345 -4.27 3.99 26.06
CA ASN A 345 -3.47 5.20 25.83
C ASN A 345 -3.95 5.94 24.57
N VAL A 346 -5.10 6.62 24.71
CA VAL A 346 -5.73 7.36 23.59
C VAL A 346 -4.85 8.50 23.11
N ASP A 347 -4.13 9.16 24.01
CA ASP A 347 -3.27 10.31 23.67
C ASP A 347 -2.09 9.87 22.78
N ALA A 348 -1.43 8.75 23.09
CA ALA A 348 -0.39 8.19 22.23
C ALA A 348 -0.91 7.86 20.83
N VAL A 349 -2.09 7.22 20.75
CA VAL A 349 -2.73 6.92 19.47
C VAL A 349 -3.00 8.19 18.66
N MET A 350 -3.54 9.25 19.29
CA MET A 350 -3.77 10.54 18.63
C MET A 350 -2.47 11.26 18.25
N ASP A 351 -1.36 10.89 18.87
CA ASP A 351 -0.02 11.35 18.51
C ASP A 351 0.69 10.48 17.46
N GLY A 352 -0.02 9.47 16.92
CA GLY A 352 0.44 8.68 15.80
C GLY A 352 0.95 7.28 16.14
N ASP A 353 0.74 6.78 17.37
CA ASP A 353 1.08 5.41 17.76
C ASP A 353 0.00 4.44 17.23
N LEU A 354 0.11 4.07 15.94
CA LEU A 354 -0.86 3.22 15.24
C LEU A 354 -0.31 1.83 14.91
N ASP A 355 0.98 1.58 15.12
CA ASP A 355 1.66 0.36 14.66
C ASP A 355 1.03 -0.90 15.22
N GLY A 356 0.61 -0.89 16.50
CA GLY A 356 -0.08 -2.02 17.10
C GLY A 356 -1.38 -2.40 16.39
N PHE A 357 -2.15 -1.42 15.93
CA PHE A 357 -3.40 -1.66 15.16
C PHE A 357 -3.10 -2.17 13.75
N ILE A 358 -2.15 -1.54 13.06
CA ILE A 358 -1.72 -1.92 11.72
C ILE A 358 -1.19 -3.37 11.72
N PHE A 359 -0.30 -3.69 12.66
CA PHE A 359 0.26 -5.03 12.81
C PHE A 359 -0.81 -6.08 13.13
N ALA A 360 -1.69 -5.80 14.08
CA ALA A 360 -2.78 -6.72 14.43
C ALA A 360 -3.69 -7.00 13.22
N TYR A 361 -4.01 -5.97 12.43
CA TYR A 361 -4.80 -6.14 11.22
C TYR A 361 -4.08 -6.98 10.17
N LEU A 362 -2.85 -6.65 9.82
CA LEU A 362 -2.08 -7.38 8.80
C LEU A 362 -1.86 -8.84 9.20
N LYS A 363 -1.61 -9.11 10.48
CA LYS A 363 -1.50 -10.45 11.03
C LYS A 363 -2.81 -11.24 10.91
N ALA A 364 -3.93 -10.63 11.28
CA ALA A 364 -5.25 -11.28 11.16
C ALA A 364 -5.63 -11.50 9.69
N ALA A 365 -5.33 -10.53 8.81
CA ALA A 365 -5.57 -10.63 7.37
C ALA A 365 -4.78 -11.78 6.75
N SER A 366 -3.49 -11.94 7.09
CA SER A 366 -2.64 -13.02 6.58
C SER A 366 -3.12 -14.42 6.99
N ARG A 367 -3.85 -14.51 8.11
CA ARG A 367 -4.42 -15.76 8.65
C ARG A 367 -5.87 -16.00 8.24
N GLY A 368 -6.52 -15.02 7.60
CA GLY A 368 -7.96 -15.08 7.30
C GLY A 368 -8.85 -15.02 8.54
N GLU A 369 -8.39 -14.37 9.61
CA GLU A 369 -9.05 -14.27 10.92
C GLU A 369 -9.75 -12.93 11.16
N LEU A 370 -9.85 -12.07 10.13
CA LEU A 370 -10.56 -10.80 10.24
C LEU A 370 -12.04 -11.03 10.54
N GLN A 371 -12.58 -10.31 11.51
CA GLN A 371 -14.00 -10.34 11.83
C GLN A 371 -14.77 -9.39 10.89
N ASP A 372 -15.90 -9.86 10.37
CA ASP A 372 -16.81 -9.00 9.61
C ASP A 372 -17.41 -7.95 10.55
N THR A 373 -17.29 -6.66 10.18
CA THR A 373 -17.80 -5.51 10.93
C THR A 373 -18.97 -4.86 10.21
#